data_1bd4d6cf20be8e715bb10af98dffd4b1
#
_entry.id   1bd4d6cf20be8e715bb10af98dffd4b1
#
_cell.length_a   1.000
_cell.length_b   1.000
_cell.length_c   1.000
_cell.angle_alpha   90.00
_cell.angle_beta   90.00
_cell.angle_gamma   90.00
#
_symmetry.space_group_name_H-M   'P 1'
#
loop_
_entity.id
_entity.type
_entity.pdbx_description
1 polymer ?
#
loop_
_entity_poly.entity_id
_entity_poly.type
_entity_poly.pdbx_seq_one_letter_code
_entity_poly.pdbx_strand_id
1 'polypeptide(L)'
;MKEVRYFYVPDALHSTELPPEEARHALRVLRLGMGDELYLMDGEGLFLRAEITGQTGHRCQYAVVEELPQARAWLGHLHIAMAPTKMNERVEWMSEKATEIGVDEFSFVDCQFSERHQLKTDRVERIVVSA
;
A
#
# COMPACT_ATOMS: atom_id res chain seq x y z
N MET A 1 -17.03 -10.50 11.89
CA MET A 1 -16.58 -10.10 10.54
C MET A 1 -15.06 -10.27 10.50
N LYS A 2 -14.53 -11.11 9.63
CA LYS A 2 -13.08 -11.20 9.43
C LYS A 2 -12.62 -9.89 8.80
N GLU A 3 -11.68 -9.22 9.43
CA GLU A 3 -11.04 -8.04 8.87
C GLU A 3 -10.28 -8.47 7.60
N VAL A 4 -10.66 -7.88 6.47
CA VAL A 4 -9.98 -8.14 5.20
C VAL A 4 -8.68 -7.36 5.20
N ARG A 5 -7.57 -8.07 5.03
CA ARG A 5 -6.24 -7.48 4.99
C ARG A 5 -5.69 -7.56 3.59
N TYR A 6 -5.25 -6.42 3.07
CA TYR A 6 -4.65 -6.34 1.75
C TYR A 6 -3.13 -6.45 1.84
N PHE A 7 -2.56 -7.20 0.92
CA PHE A 7 -1.12 -7.28 0.71
C PHE A 7 -0.73 -6.35 -0.42
N TYR A 8 0.30 -5.56 -0.22
CA TYR A 8 0.81 -4.65 -1.24
C TYR A 8 1.72 -5.39 -2.21
N VAL A 9 1.27 -5.53 -3.44
CA VAL A 9 1.98 -6.24 -4.50
C VAL A 9 2.01 -5.38 -5.75
N PRO A 10 3.08 -4.58 -5.95
CA PRO A 10 3.28 -3.88 -7.21
C PRO A 10 3.23 -4.88 -8.37
N ASP A 11 2.55 -4.53 -9.44
CA ASP A 11 2.35 -5.42 -10.61
C ASP A 11 1.68 -6.77 -10.28
N ALA A 12 0.70 -6.74 -9.40
CA ALA A 12 0.04 -7.95 -8.89
C ALA A 12 -0.56 -8.86 -9.97
N LEU A 13 -1.03 -8.31 -11.08
CA LEU A 13 -1.60 -9.10 -12.20
C LEU A 13 -0.53 -9.91 -12.95
N HIS A 14 0.68 -9.44 -13.02
CA HIS A 14 1.77 -10.08 -13.79
C HIS A 14 2.75 -10.84 -12.90
N SER A 15 2.73 -10.60 -11.60
CA SER A 15 3.53 -11.35 -10.65
C SER A 15 2.85 -12.67 -10.28
N THR A 16 3.63 -13.64 -9.88
CA THR A 16 3.18 -14.95 -9.38
C THR A 16 3.58 -15.21 -7.94
N GLU A 17 4.29 -14.27 -7.33
CA GLU A 17 4.80 -14.36 -5.97
C GLU A 17 4.56 -13.08 -5.20
N LEU A 18 4.31 -13.22 -3.91
CA LEU A 18 4.32 -12.08 -2.99
C LEU A 18 5.74 -11.52 -2.84
N PRO A 19 5.89 -10.20 -2.69
CA PRO A 19 7.16 -9.62 -2.24
C PRO A 19 7.65 -10.27 -0.95
N PRO A 20 8.98 -10.34 -0.70
CA PRO A 20 9.51 -11.07 0.46
C PRO A 20 8.93 -10.67 1.82
N GLU A 21 8.71 -9.38 2.06
CA GLU A 21 8.10 -8.89 3.30
C GLU A 21 6.65 -9.35 3.45
N GLU A 22 5.88 -9.28 2.37
CA GLU A 22 4.48 -9.72 2.33
C GLU A 22 4.38 -11.24 2.45
N ALA A 23 5.26 -11.99 1.82
CA ALA A 23 5.34 -13.44 1.94
C ALA A 23 5.61 -13.86 3.39
N ARG A 24 6.56 -13.19 4.05
CA ARG A 24 6.85 -13.43 5.47
C ARG A 24 5.63 -13.14 6.34
N HIS A 25 4.93 -12.05 6.07
CA HIS A 25 3.73 -11.68 6.81
C HIS A 25 2.63 -12.74 6.64
N ALA A 26 2.35 -13.13 5.39
CA ALA A 26 1.34 -14.13 5.08
C ALA A 26 1.62 -15.49 5.75
N LEU A 27 2.83 -16.00 5.57
CA LEU A 27 3.18 -17.36 5.98
C LEU A 27 3.51 -17.48 7.47
N ARG A 28 4.21 -16.51 8.04
CA ARG A 28 4.69 -16.61 9.43
C ARG A 28 3.82 -15.90 10.46
N VAL A 29 3.27 -14.76 10.11
CA VAL A 29 2.43 -13.97 11.03
C VAL A 29 1.00 -14.46 10.97
N LEU A 30 0.42 -14.50 9.77
CA LEU A 30 -0.96 -14.93 9.56
C LEU A 30 -1.11 -16.44 9.43
N ARG A 31 -0.01 -17.17 9.24
CA ARG A 31 0.04 -18.62 9.09
C ARG A 31 -0.88 -19.16 8.01
N LEU A 32 -0.93 -18.45 6.89
CA LEU A 32 -1.66 -18.86 5.73
C LEU A 32 -0.94 -20.00 5.00
N GLY A 33 -1.68 -20.83 4.34
CA GLY A 33 -1.19 -21.99 3.60
C GLY A 33 -1.85 -22.15 2.24
N MET A 34 -1.51 -23.22 1.56
CA MET A 34 -2.04 -23.55 0.24
C MET A 34 -3.57 -23.55 0.21
N GLY A 35 -4.16 -22.88 -0.79
CA GLY A 35 -5.60 -22.74 -0.94
C GLY A 35 -6.22 -21.60 -0.14
N ASP A 36 -5.47 -20.97 0.76
CA ASP A 36 -5.97 -19.83 1.52
C ASP A 36 -6.10 -18.59 0.62
N GLU A 37 -7.10 -17.79 0.93
CA GLU A 37 -7.46 -16.60 0.19
C GLU A 37 -6.59 -15.41 0.59
N LEU A 38 -6.19 -14.63 -0.42
CA LEU A 38 -5.43 -13.39 -0.26
C LEU A 38 -6.17 -12.24 -0.93
N TYR A 39 -6.05 -11.06 -0.36
CA TYR A 39 -6.49 -9.83 -0.99
C TYR A 39 -5.27 -8.97 -1.30
N LEU A 40 -5.13 -8.58 -2.57
CA LEU A 40 -3.96 -7.87 -3.08
C LEU A 40 -4.34 -6.47 -3.53
N MET A 41 -3.43 -5.53 -3.38
CA MET A 41 -3.51 -4.20 -3.96
C MET A 41 -2.19 -3.83 -4.61
N ASP A 42 -2.24 -3.14 -5.74
CA ASP A 42 -1.04 -2.73 -6.47
C ASP A 42 -0.58 -1.30 -6.15
N GLY A 43 -1.38 -0.54 -5.40
CA GLY A 43 -1.12 0.88 -5.10
C GLY A 43 -1.52 1.83 -6.23
N GLU A 44 -2.07 1.32 -7.33
CA GLU A 44 -2.50 2.10 -8.50
C GLU A 44 -4.01 1.98 -8.78
N GLY A 45 -4.75 1.51 -7.78
CA GLY A 45 -6.22 1.39 -7.87
C GLY A 45 -6.73 0.00 -8.20
N LEU A 46 -5.85 -0.98 -8.35
CA LEU A 46 -6.23 -2.36 -8.62
C LEU A 46 -6.31 -3.16 -7.31
N PHE A 47 -7.43 -3.83 -7.12
CA PHE A 47 -7.65 -4.74 -5.99
C PHE A 47 -8.03 -6.12 -6.52
N LEU A 48 -7.38 -7.15 -5.98
CA LEU A 48 -7.53 -8.51 -6.46
C LEU A 48 -7.83 -9.46 -5.30
N ARG A 49 -8.62 -10.49 -5.61
CA ARG A 49 -8.70 -11.69 -4.78
C ARG A 49 -7.85 -12.78 -5.42
N ALA A 50 -7.03 -13.41 -4.63
CA ALA A 50 -6.10 -14.44 -5.05
C ALA A 50 -6.12 -15.62 -4.09
N GLU A 51 -5.53 -16.73 -4.47
CA GLU A 51 -5.32 -17.89 -3.62
C GLU A 51 -3.84 -18.27 -3.60
N ILE A 52 -3.37 -18.75 -2.45
CA ILE A 52 -2.02 -19.29 -2.34
C ILE A 52 -1.96 -20.62 -3.10
N THR A 53 -1.06 -20.69 -4.08
CA THR A 53 -0.87 -21.88 -4.91
C THR A 53 0.35 -22.70 -4.54
N GLY A 54 1.27 -22.13 -3.78
CA GLY A 54 2.46 -22.83 -3.33
C GLY A 54 3.26 -22.05 -2.30
N GLN A 55 4.07 -22.79 -1.57
CA GLN A 55 5.05 -22.26 -0.63
C GLN A 55 6.35 -23.00 -0.85
N THR A 56 7.41 -22.26 -1.18
CA THR A 56 8.75 -22.81 -1.37
C THR A 56 9.72 -22.07 -0.45
N GLY A 57 10.04 -22.66 0.70
CA GLY A 57 10.86 -22.01 1.73
C GLY A 57 10.16 -20.77 2.30
N HIS A 58 10.70 -19.58 2.03
CA HIS A 58 10.14 -18.30 2.45
C HIS A 58 9.32 -17.61 1.36
N ARG A 59 9.18 -18.23 0.20
CA ARG A 59 8.47 -17.71 -0.96
C ARG A 59 7.02 -18.17 -0.92
N CYS A 60 6.12 -17.26 -1.29
CA CYS A 60 4.69 -17.53 -1.36
C CYS A 60 4.19 -17.23 -2.76
N GLN A 61 3.76 -18.28 -3.48
CA GLN A 61 3.16 -18.17 -4.79
C GLN A 61 1.66 -18.01 -4.68
N TYR A 62 1.08 -17.25 -5.60
CA TYR A 62 -0.36 -17.06 -5.68
C TYR A 62 -0.87 -17.08 -7.11
N ALA A 63 -2.17 -17.28 -7.25
CA ALA A 63 -2.90 -17.11 -8.50
C ALA A 63 -4.07 -16.16 -8.27
N VAL A 64 -4.26 -15.22 -9.20
CA VAL A 64 -5.39 -14.29 -9.16
C VAL A 64 -6.67 -15.04 -9.52
N VAL A 65 -7.70 -14.89 -8.69
CA VAL A 65 -9.02 -15.52 -8.90
C VAL A 65 -9.99 -14.52 -9.51
N GLU A 66 -10.00 -13.29 -9.01
CA GLU A 66 -10.89 -12.26 -9.52
C GLU A 66 -10.35 -10.84 -9.26
N GLU A 67 -10.72 -9.91 -10.13
CA GLU A 67 -10.51 -8.49 -9.94
C GLU A 67 -11.69 -7.91 -9.17
N LEU A 68 -11.40 -7.19 -8.08
CA LEU A 68 -12.43 -6.59 -7.24
C LEU A 68 -12.74 -5.16 -7.71
N PRO A 69 -14.02 -4.83 -7.92
CA PRO A 69 -14.37 -3.46 -8.30
C PRO A 69 -14.10 -2.49 -7.16
N GLN A 70 -13.49 -1.35 -7.48
CA GLN A 70 -13.27 -0.25 -6.55
C GLN A 70 -13.84 1.03 -7.13
N ALA A 71 -14.69 1.68 -6.35
CA ALA A 71 -15.21 2.99 -6.68
C ALA A 71 -14.27 4.06 -6.10
N ARG A 72 -13.96 5.07 -6.92
CA ARG A 72 -13.25 6.25 -6.44
C ARG A 72 -14.17 7.09 -5.55
N ALA A 73 -13.59 7.74 -4.54
CA ALA A 73 -14.34 8.60 -3.63
C ALA A 73 -14.92 9.84 -4.33
N TRP A 74 -14.27 10.29 -5.40
CA TRP A 74 -14.70 11.44 -6.22
C TRP A 74 -14.21 11.32 -7.66
N LEU A 75 -14.80 12.13 -8.53
CA LEU A 75 -14.33 12.32 -9.89
C LEU A 75 -13.18 13.32 -9.89
N GLY A 76 -12.18 13.08 -10.73
CA GLY A 76 -11.03 13.97 -10.87
C GLY A 76 -9.82 13.51 -10.07
N HIS A 77 -8.81 14.36 -9.99
CA HIS A 77 -7.51 14.09 -9.38
C HIS A 77 -7.22 15.15 -8.31
N LEU A 78 -7.01 14.72 -7.08
CA LEU A 78 -6.67 15.60 -5.97
C LEU A 78 -5.20 15.46 -5.63
N HIS A 79 -4.47 16.54 -5.81
CA HIS A 79 -3.05 16.64 -5.55
C HIS A 79 -2.80 17.67 -4.44
N ILE A 80 -2.14 17.22 -3.36
CA ILE A 80 -1.70 18.10 -2.27
C ILE A 80 -0.20 18.37 -2.44
N ALA A 81 0.16 19.65 -2.56
CA ALA A 81 1.55 20.10 -2.55
C ALA A 81 1.80 20.93 -1.29
N MET A 82 2.79 20.55 -0.49
CA MET A 82 3.11 21.26 0.75
C MET A 82 4.58 21.19 1.08
N ALA A 83 5.06 22.21 1.81
CA ALA A 83 6.38 22.15 2.44
C ALA A 83 6.29 21.30 3.72
N PRO A 84 7.22 20.34 3.94
CA PRO A 84 7.23 19.56 5.16
C PRO A 84 7.37 20.46 6.40
N THR A 85 6.58 20.17 7.42
CA THR A 85 6.73 20.86 8.72
C THR A 85 7.94 20.34 9.48
N LYS A 86 8.37 21.07 10.51
CA LYS A 86 9.48 20.67 11.36
C LYS A 86 9.26 19.32 12.04
N MET A 87 8.01 19.01 12.41
CA MET A 87 7.65 17.76 13.08
C MET A 87 7.24 16.69 12.07
N ASN A 88 8.05 15.64 11.95
CA ASN A 88 7.75 14.49 11.09
C ASN A 88 6.38 13.86 11.38
N GLU A 89 6.03 13.74 12.64
CA GLU A 89 4.77 13.12 13.08
C GLU A 89 3.54 13.77 12.45
N ARG A 90 3.58 15.09 12.25
CA ARG A 90 2.48 15.82 11.64
C ARG A 90 2.38 15.54 10.13
N VAL A 91 3.52 15.46 9.46
CA VAL A 91 3.58 15.10 8.04
C VAL A 91 3.09 13.67 7.83
N GLU A 92 3.52 12.76 8.67
CA GLU A 92 3.11 11.36 8.65
C GLU A 92 1.60 11.20 8.90
N TRP A 93 1.08 11.87 9.91
CA TRP A 93 -0.34 11.86 10.23
C TRP A 93 -1.19 12.42 9.09
N MET A 94 -0.78 13.54 8.52
CA MET A 94 -1.47 14.14 7.36
C MET A 94 -1.47 13.18 6.17
N SER A 95 -0.34 12.57 5.86
CA SER A 95 -0.21 11.63 4.75
C SER A 95 -1.10 10.39 4.94
N GLU A 96 -1.15 9.85 6.15
CA GLU A 96 -2.04 8.74 6.50
C GLU A 96 -3.51 9.11 6.32
N LYS A 97 -3.95 10.21 6.92
CA LYS A 97 -5.36 10.61 6.88
C LYS A 97 -5.81 11.05 5.50
N ALA A 98 -4.98 11.76 4.77
CA ALA A 98 -5.29 12.14 3.39
C ALA A 98 -5.37 10.93 2.46
N THR A 99 -4.54 9.91 2.67
CA THR A 99 -4.61 8.64 1.93
C THR A 99 -5.91 7.90 2.25
N GLU A 100 -6.30 7.80 3.51
CA GLU A 100 -7.57 7.21 3.94
C GLU A 100 -8.79 7.90 3.30
N ILE A 101 -8.72 9.22 3.13
CA ILE A 101 -9.76 10.02 2.48
C ILE A 101 -9.78 9.77 0.97
N GLY A 102 -8.66 9.42 0.36
CA GLY A 102 -8.53 9.11 -1.06
C GLY A 102 -7.82 10.18 -1.87
N VAL A 103 -6.89 10.93 -1.29
CA VAL A 103 -6.02 11.84 -2.02
C VAL A 103 -5.18 11.05 -3.02
N ASP A 104 -5.08 11.53 -4.26
CA ASP A 104 -4.42 10.81 -5.34
C ASP A 104 -2.91 11.01 -5.35
N GLU A 105 -2.43 12.18 -4.93
CA GLU A 105 -1.02 12.53 -5.06
C GLU A 105 -0.57 13.51 -3.98
N PHE A 106 0.65 13.32 -3.49
CA PHE A 106 1.35 14.25 -2.62
C PHE A 106 2.65 14.72 -3.27
N SER A 107 2.91 16.02 -3.18
CA SER A 107 4.22 16.59 -3.48
C SER A 107 4.73 17.36 -2.28
N PHE A 108 5.92 17.02 -1.82
CA PHE A 108 6.62 17.78 -0.79
C PHE A 108 7.58 18.73 -1.48
N VAL A 109 7.39 20.03 -1.23
CA VAL A 109 8.13 21.10 -1.91
C VAL A 109 9.09 21.78 -0.93
N ASP A 110 10.22 22.24 -1.46
CA ASP A 110 11.17 23.05 -0.71
C ASP A 110 10.90 24.53 -1.01
N CYS A 111 10.40 25.23 -0.01
CA CYS A 111 10.04 26.64 -0.13
C CYS A 111 11.10 27.53 0.50
N GLN A 112 11.15 28.80 0.06
CA GLN A 112 12.14 29.78 0.51
C GLN A 112 12.19 29.93 2.04
N PHE A 113 11.04 29.87 2.70
CA PHE A 113 10.92 30.03 4.15
C PHE A 113 10.60 28.74 4.88
N SER A 114 10.83 27.59 4.27
CA SER A 114 10.64 26.30 4.91
C SER A 114 11.66 26.12 6.03
N GLU A 115 11.22 25.71 7.21
CA GLU A 115 12.13 25.33 8.29
C GLU A 115 12.87 24.04 7.98
N ARG A 116 12.30 23.21 7.11
CA ARG A 116 12.82 21.92 6.75
C ARG A 116 12.93 21.78 5.23
N HIS A 117 14.14 21.48 4.76
CA HIS A 117 14.47 21.39 3.34
C HIS A 117 14.63 19.94 2.85
N GLN A 118 14.54 18.96 3.74
CA GLN A 118 14.67 17.54 3.42
C GLN A 118 13.60 16.71 4.13
N LEU A 119 13.10 15.70 3.45
CA LEU A 119 12.12 14.74 3.98
C LEU A 119 12.53 13.34 3.58
N LYS A 120 12.47 12.40 4.53
CA LYS A 120 12.64 10.97 4.23
C LYS A 120 11.36 10.43 3.63
N THR A 121 11.28 10.43 2.30
CA THR A 121 10.10 10.01 1.56
C THR A 121 9.78 8.52 1.72
N ASP A 122 10.78 7.67 1.91
CA ASP A 122 10.59 6.22 2.11
C ASP A 122 9.65 5.90 3.28
N ARG A 123 9.78 6.64 4.37
CA ARG A 123 8.92 6.46 5.54
C ARG A 123 7.49 6.91 5.26
N VAL A 124 7.33 8.04 4.59
CA VAL A 124 6.00 8.55 4.19
C VAL A 124 5.33 7.57 3.24
N GLU A 125 6.07 7.02 2.29
CA GLU A 125 5.57 6.03 1.34
C GLU A 125 5.05 4.77 2.04
N ARG A 126 5.77 4.26 3.03
CA ARG A 126 5.31 3.12 3.85
C ARG A 126 4.01 3.42 4.59
N ILE A 127 3.88 4.62 5.12
CA ILE A 127 2.67 5.06 5.81
C ILE A 127 1.49 5.13 4.84
N VAL A 128 1.69 5.69 3.66
CA VAL A 128 0.68 5.75 2.60
C VAL A 128 0.23 4.35 2.18
N VAL A 129 1.15 3.43 1.99
CA VAL A 129 0.83 2.04 1.64
C VAL A 129 0.02 1.36 2.74
N SER A 130 0.33 1.63 4.00
CA SER A 130 -0.37 1.04 5.16
C SER A 130 -1.75 1.63 5.39
N ALA A 131 -1.96 2.86 4.95
CA ALA A 131 -3.24 3.54 5.11
C ALA A 131 -4.29 3.02 4.14
#